data_c20c808c55e73bb8d4bf68ad4c8e9252
#
_entry.id   c20c808c55e73bb8d4bf68ad4c8e9252
#
_cell.length_a   1.000
_cell.length_b   1.000
_cell.length_c   1.000
_cell.angle_alpha   90.00
_cell.angle_beta   90.00
_cell.angle_gamma   90.00
#
_symmetry.space_group_name_H-M   'P 1'
#
loop_
_entity.id
_entity.type
_entity.pdbx_description
1 polymer ?
#
loop_
_entity_poly.entity_id
_entity_poly.type
_entity_poly.pdbx_seq_one_letter_code
_entity_poly.pdbx_strand_id
1 'polypeptide(L)'
;MKSISGNKISSTLVLLLILMASCKKNSGPSEPGNNNNNQTSADSAYHPVDPPVPPTIGFFNDVWSGKTFVAPASISGTVPNSPVTDSLFIDLNEVVVKVPMSVYGNNSNLWMGQMVTQPGLIQYIKDLSPHIIRAPAGSVSDVYFWNGTDAHPAPDDAPANLLDAGGQSVTANYWYGGNNASWTFSLSNYYALLAQTNSTGIITVNYGYARYGKNADPVATAAHLAADWVRYDNGRTKYWEIGNETYGNWEAGYQIDLTQNKDGQPGLVTGELYGRHVNVFADSMRAAARQTGATIYIGATLYDKAPAQYDYASVQGWNQGVLSQAGNAPDFYIVHDYFTAYAANSGVNDILNSANSVPSAIMNYLKPQIQTAGLSVKPIAMTEWNIEATGSKQNVSYIAGIHAAKTIGSIIKNQFGEASRWDLANGWGNGDDQGMFNIGDEPGASLWNPRPAFYYLYYFQQFFGDRMVEDNLKPANADMVSYSSSFSSGQAGTIIINSGTQNHIVSIDFKHFPAGPKYYWWVLTGGTDNRDFSGKVYVNGTAPSGPTGGPLDYASLKAYSASLNGTIRVSVPPLSVVYLVADKK
;
A
#
# COMPACT_ATOMS: atom_id res chain seq x y z
N MET A 1 -3.59 2.24 60.53
CA MET A 1 -4.19 3.08 61.59
C MET A 1 -4.49 4.46 61.00
N LYS A 2 -5.76 4.92 61.20
CA LYS A 2 -6.33 6.26 60.91
C LYS A 2 -6.36 6.69 59.43
N SER A 3 -7.42 6.63 58.64
CA SER A 3 -8.79 7.20 58.73
C SER A 3 -8.82 8.73 58.93
N ILE A 4 -9.42 9.45 57.95
CA ILE A 4 -10.34 10.58 58.06
C ILE A 4 -10.61 11.09 56.65
N SER A 5 -11.81 10.88 56.08
CA SER A 5 -13.01 11.74 55.82
C SER A 5 -12.76 12.82 54.76
N GLY A 6 -13.37 12.88 53.60
CA GLY A 6 -14.81 12.98 53.37
C GLY A 6 -15.23 14.43 53.11
N ASN A 7 -15.46 14.83 51.85
CA ASN A 7 -16.34 15.96 51.55
C ASN A 7 -17.10 15.76 50.23
N LYS A 8 -18.41 15.73 50.36
CA LYS A 8 -19.40 15.74 49.27
C LYS A 8 -19.57 17.17 48.76
N ILE A 9 -19.58 17.38 47.46
CA ILE A 9 -20.16 18.59 46.86
C ILE A 9 -21.29 18.15 45.93
N SER A 10 -22.42 18.75 46.17
CA SER A 10 -23.75 18.54 45.61
C SER A 10 -23.84 19.06 44.17
N SER A 11 -24.41 18.25 43.28
CA SER A 11 -24.74 18.63 41.90
C SER A 11 -26.14 19.21 41.85
N THR A 12 -26.27 20.44 41.40
CA THR A 12 -27.57 21.08 41.13
C THR A 12 -27.93 20.87 39.67
N LEU A 13 -29.00 20.11 39.43
CA LEU A 13 -29.61 19.84 38.14
C LEU A 13 -30.55 20.99 37.77
N VAL A 14 -30.29 21.68 36.66
CA VAL A 14 -31.22 22.68 36.08
C VAL A 14 -32.02 22.02 34.98
N LEU A 15 -33.33 21.87 35.24
CA LEU A 15 -34.30 21.31 34.30
C LEU A 15 -34.92 22.44 33.49
N LEU A 16 -34.72 22.46 32.17
CA LEU A 16 -35.37 23.42 31.27
C LEU A 16 -36.59 22.76 30.62
N LEU A 17 -37.79 23.18 31.02
CA LEU A 17 -39.07 22.81 30.42
C LEU A 17 -39.30 23.65 29.16
N ILE A 18 -39.48 23.00 28.02
CA ILE A 18 -40.01 23.64 26.80
C ILE A 18 -41.47 23.19 26.63
N LEU A 19 -42.38 24.15 26.65
CA LEU A 19 -43.80 23.98 26.42
C LEU A 19 -44.06 23.74 24.92
N MET A 20 -44.74 22.64 24.61
CA MET A 20 -45.35 22.38 23.32
C MET A 20 -46.76 22.93 23.27
N ALA A 21 -47.03 23.87 22.41
CA ALA A 21 -48.39 24.32 22.10
C ALA A 21 -49.02 23.41 21.03
N SER A 22 -50.10 22.76 21.42
CA SER A 22 -50.91 21.90 20.54
C SER A 22 -52.04 22.73 19.88
N CYS A 23 -52.07 22.77 18.54
CA CYS A 23 -53.23 23.23 17.79
C CYS A 23 -54.00 22.03 17.23
N LYS A 24 -55.16 21.76 17.76
CA LYS A 24 -56.17 20.85 17.19
C LYS A 24 -56.86 21.53 15.98
N LYS A 25 -56.97 20.82 14.86
CA LYS A 25 -57.91 21.15 13.82
C LYS A 25 -58.79 19.91 13.48
N ASN A 26 -60.06 20.15 13.37
CA ASN A 26 -61.16 19.20 13.24
C ASN A 26 -61.13 18.39 11.92
N SER A 27 -61.53 17.15 12.07
CA SER A 27 -61.80 16.17 11.00
C SER A 27 -63.22 16.29 10.45
N GLY A 28 -63.35 16.36 9.11
CA GLY A 28 -64.56 16.04 8.35
C GLY A 28 -64.34 14.74 7.56
N PRO A 29 -65.37 13.98 7.22
CA PRO A 29 -65.24 12.64 6.66
C PRO A 29 -64.86 12.69 5.17
N SER A 30 -63.87 11.87 4.76
CA SER A 30 -63.42 11.71 3.41
C SER A 30 -63.92 10.40 2.78
N GLU A 31 -64.35 10.47 1.53
CA GLU A 31 -64.69 9.36 0.65
C GLU A 31 -63.46 8.49 0.29
N PRO A 32 -63.62 7.23 -0.15
CA PRO A 32 -62.53 6.34 -0.46
C PRO A 32 -61.91 6.65 -1.82
N GLY A 33 -60.76 7.28 -1.83
CA GLY A 33 -59.94 7.53 -3.01
C GLY A 33 -58.97 6.37 -3.28
N ASN A 34 -58.93 6.00 -4.53
CA ASN A 34 -58.12 4.97 -5.17
C ASN A 34 -56.63 5.17 -4.94
N ASN A 35 -55.99 4.31 -4.14
CA ASN A 35 -54.55 4.36 -3.85
C ASN A 35 -53.72 3.69 -4.97
N ASN A 36 -53.34 4.44 -5.97
CA ASN A 36 -52.15 4.12 -6.76
C ASN A 36 -50.94 4.78 -6.10
N ASN A 37 -50.34 4.08 -5.13
CA ASN A 37 -49.07 4.48 -4.53
C ASN A 37 -47.91 4.16 -5.49
N ASN A 38 -47.68 5.02 -6.48
CA ASN A 38 -46.35 5.23 -7.05
C ASN A 38 -45.61 6.27 -6.19
N GLN A 39 -45.22 5.89 -4.97
CA GLN A 39 -44.16 6.58 -4.27
C GLN A 39 -42.85 6.09 -4.85
N THR A 40 -42.38 6.70 -5.93
CA THR A 40 -40.98 6.78 -6.25
C THR A 40 -40.37 7.68 -5.18
N SER A 41 -39.81 7.04 -4.15
CA SER A 41 -39.11 7.77 -3.11
C SER A 41 -37.96 8.55 -3.72
N ALA A 42 -37.87 9.85 -3.43
CA ALA A 42 -36.75 10.72 -3.80
C ALA A 42 -35.41 10.26 -3.23
N ASP A 43 -35.41 9.18 -2.43
CA ASP A 43 -34.26 8.55 -1.74
C ASP A 43 -33.54 7.50 -2.59
N SER A 44 -33.94 7.25 -3.83
CA SER A 44 -33.34 6.20 -4.69
C SER A 44 -32.37 6.72 -5.74
N ALA A 45 -32.13 8.03 -5.81
CA ALA A 45 -31.27 8.61 -6.84
C ALA A 45 -29.76 8.46 -6.49
N TYR A 46 -28.97 8.07 -7.50
CA TYR A 46 -27.51 8.04 -7.42
C TYR A 46 -26.94 9.46 -7.45
N HIS A 47 -26.46 9.94 -6.32
CA HIS A 47 -25.84 11.25 -6.14
C HIS A 47 -24.65 11.15 -5.18
N PRO A 48 -23.55 10.47 -5.55
CA PRO A 48 -22.37 10.37 -4.69
C PRO A 48 -21.75 11.74 -4.49
N VAL A 49 -21.39 12.03 -3.24
CA VAL A 49 -20.64 13.25 -2.89
C VAL A 49 -19.25 12.82 -2.43
N ASP A 50 -18.23 13.28 -3.15
CA ASP A 50 -16.85 13.01 -2.75
C ASP A 50 -16.55 13.70 -1.41
N PRO A 51 -16.02 12.99 -0.41
CA PRO A 51 -15.56 13.63 0.83
C PRO A 51 -14.33 14.50 0.55
N PRO A 52 -14.01 15.45 1.45
CA PRO A 52 -12.74 16.16 1.40
C PRO A 52 -11.57 15.17 1.40
N VAL A 53 -10.51 15.49 0.66
CA VAL A 53 -9.30 14.64 0.63
C VAL A 53 -8.70 14.59 2.04
N PRO A 54 -8.53 13.39 2.63
CA PRO A 54 -7.93 13.24 3.95
C PRO A 54 -6.50 13.78 3.98
N PRO A 55 -6.06 14.43 5.05
CA PRO A 55 -4.67 14.91 5.18
C PRO A 55 -3.62 13.82 4.98
N THR A 56 -3.94 12.58 5.38
CA THR A 56 -3.07 11.40 5.22
C THR A 56 -2.89 10.97 3.77
N ILE A 57 -3.74 11.41 2.86
CA ILE A 57 -3.63 11.23 1.41
C ILE A 57 -3.01 12.47 0.76
N GLY A 58 -3.56 13.65 1.03
CA GLY A 58 -3.07 14.94 0.55
C GLY A 58 -2.78 14.95 -0.94
N PHE A 59 -1.59 15.43 -1.32
CA PHE A 59 -1.15 15.61 -2.71
C PHE A 59 -1.02 14.29 -3.50
N PHE A 60 -0.99 13.13 -2.87
CA PHE A 60 -1.06 11.85 -3.61
C PHE A 60 -2.37 11.69 -4.37
N ASN A 61 -3.38 12.50 -4.05
CA ASN A 61 -4.65 12.55 -4.79
C ASN A 61 -4.67 13.60 -5.92
N ASP A 62 -3.63 14.41 -6.10
CA ASP A 62 -3.61 15.47 -7.13
C ASP A 62 -3.65 14.93 -8.55
N VAL A 63 -3.18 13.71 -8.76
CA VAL A 63 -3.19 13.01 -10.06
C VAL A 63 -4.39 12.06 -10.20
N TRP A 64 -5.33 12.10 -9.27
CA TRP A 64 -6.50 11.26 -9.33
C TRP A 64 -7.30 11.52 -10.62
N SER A 65 -7.74 10.44 -11.24
CA SER A 65 -8.60 10.50 -12.41
C SER A 65 -9.71 9.47 -12.30
N GLY A 66 -10.87 9.82 -12.89
CA GLY A 66 -11.99 8.90 -12.94
C GLY A 66 -11.69 7.66 -13.76
N LYS A 67 -12.11 6.50 -13.27
CA LYS A 67 -11.92 5.20 -13.92
C LYS A 67 -13.16 4.79 -14.69
N THR A 68 -12.96 4.35 -15.93
CA THR A 68 -14.01 3.82 -16.77
C THR A 68 -13.95 2.29 -16.76
N PHE A 69 -15.05 1.65 -16.40
CA PHE A 69 -15.19 0.21 -16.53
C PHE A 69 -15.54 -0.17 -17.96
N VAL A 70 -14.82 -1.14 -18.51
CA VAL A 70 -15.13 -1.75 -19.81
C VAL A 70 -15.64 -3.17 -19.55
N ALA A 71 -16.85 -3.46 -19.97
CA ALA A 71 -17.44 -4.78 -19.79
C ALA A 71 -16.59 -5.85 -20.47
N PRO A 72 -16.13 -6.87 -19.74
CA PRO A 72 -15.26 -7.91 -20.30
C PRO A 72 -16.05 -8.86 -21.19
N ALA A 73 -15.31 -9.59 -22.04
CA ALA A 73 -15.86 -10.80 -22.64
C ALA A 73 -16.31 -11.77 -21.53
N SER A 74 -17.51 -12.35 -21.68
CA SER A 74 -18.08 -13.16 -20.61
C SER A 74 -18.74 -14.45 -21.12
N ILE A 75 -18.85 -15.41 -20.22
CA ILE A 75 -19.65 -16.64 -20.37
C ILE A 75 -20.74 -16.65 -19.31
N SER A 76 -21.82 -17.38 -19.56
CA SER A 76 -22.88 -17.56 -18.57
C SER A 76 -22.32 -18.27 -17.33
N GLY A 77 -22.41 -17.60 -16.18
CA GLY A 77 -22.04 -18.17 -14.90
C GLY A 77 -23.23 -18.79 -14.17
N THR A 78 -22.93 -19.71 -13.26
CA THR A 78 -23.96 -20.34 -12.42
C THR A 78 -24.25 -19.48 -11.20
N VAL A 79 -25.49 -18.97 -11.10
CA VAL A 79 -25.98 -18.31 -9.89
C VAL A 79 -26.31 -19.38 -8.85
N PRO A 80 -25.76 -19.33 -7.63
CA PRO A 80 -26.01 -20.38 -6.63
C PRO A 80 -27.46 -20.38 -6.14
N ASN A 81 -28.06 -21.57 -6.07
CA ASN A 81 -29.40 -21.79 -5.54
C ASN A 81 -29.42 -22.14 -4.04
N SER A 82 -28.27 -22.43 -3.45
CA SER A 82 -28.14 -22.73 -2.02
C SER A 82 -28.60 -21.56 -1.15
N PRO A 83 -29.02 -21.80 0.10
CA PRO A 83 -29.38 -20.74 1.02
C PRO A 83 -28.26 -19.70 1.15
N VAL A 84 -28.64 -18.44 1.26
CA VAL A 84 -27.73 -17.33 1.53
C VAL A 84 -27.17 -17.50 2.93
N THR A 85 -25.85 -17.43 3.06
CA THR A 85 -25.13 -17.47 4.34
C THR A 85 -24.80 -16.08 4.84
N ASP A 86 -24.53 -15.14 3.90
CA ASP A 86 -24.10 -13.77 4.20
C ASP A 86 -24.80 -12.78 3.27
N SER A 87 -25.04 -11.57 3.76
CA SER A 87 -25.62 -10.48 2.99
C SER A 87 -24.69 -9.27 3.01
N LEU A 88 -24.36 -8.76 1.84
CA LEU A 88 -23.53 -7.58 1.64
C LEU A 88 -24.42 -6.42 1.16
N PHE A 89 -24.50 -5.37 1.96
CA PHE A 89 -25.22 -4.14 1.68
C PHE A 89 -24.21 -3.05 1.28
N ILE A 90 -24.41 -2.43 0.14
CA ILE A 90 -23.48 -1.43 -0.42
C ILE A 90 -24.27 -0.16 -0.72
N ASP A 91 -23.85 0.98 -0.17
CA ASP A 91 -24.44 2.28 -0.45
C ASP A 91 -23.54 3.12 -1.36
N LEU A 92 -23.94 3.33 -2.61
CA LEU A 92 -23.11 4.03 -3.59
C LEU A 92 -23.08 5.56 -3.41
N ASN A 93 -23.95 6.12 -2.59
CA ASN A 93 -23.89 7.54 -2.23
C ASN A 93 -22.93 7.83 -1.08
N GLU A 94 -22.61 6.82 -0.27
CA GLU A 94 -21.72 6.95 0.89
C GLU A 94 -20.26 6.70 0.47
N VAL A 95 -19.64 7.71 -0.15
CA VAL A 95 -18.23 7.64 -0.56
C VAL A 95 -17.33 7.78 0.66
N VAL A 96 -16.54 6.74 0.94
CA VAL A 96 -15.54 6.71 2.03
C VAL A 96 -14.32 7.55 1.66
N VAL A 97 -13.80 7.33 0.43
CA VAL A 97 -12.60 8.00 -0.05
C VAL A 97 -12.46 7.84 -1.57
N LYS A 98 -11.89 8.86 -2.22
CA LYS A 98 -11.34 8.73 -3.58
C LYS A 98 -10.06 7.91 -3.50
N VAL A 99 -9.96 6.86 -4.32
CA VAL A 99 -8.82 5.94 -4.30
C VAL A 99 -7.59 6.61 -4.92
N PRO A 100 -6.53 6.89 -4.17
CA PRO A 100 -5.30 7.43 -4.75
C PRO A 100 -4.68 6.38 -5.68
N MET A 101 -4.28 6.76 -6.89
CA MET A 101 -3.61 5.83 -7.82
C MET A 101 -2.28 5.31 -7.26
N SER A 102 -1.62 6.09 -6.41
CA SER A 102 -0.36 5.78 -5.75
C SER A 102 -0.39 4.58 -4.80
N VAL A 103 -1.57 4.12 -4.36
CA VAL A 103 -1.67 2.87 -3.57
C VAL A 103 -1.35 1.61 -4.39
N TYR A 104 -1.28 1.73 -5.72
CA TYR A 104 -0.86 0.67 -6.62
C TYR A 104 0.62 0.84 -7.00
N GLY A 105 1.49 0.92 -6.00
CA GLY A 105 2.93 1.05 -6.14
C GLY A 105 3.68 -0.28 -6.00
N ASN A 106 4.92 -0.27 -6.48
CA ASN A 106 5.86 -1.38 -6.32
C ASN A 106 7.27 -0.86 -6.11
N ASN A 107 8.10 -1.67 -5.44
CA ASN A 107 9.52 -1.43 -5.33
C ASN A 107 10.27 -2.10 -6.49
N SER A 108 11.29 -1.44 -7.00
CA SER A 108 12.39 -2.10 -7.71
C SER A 108 13.46 -2.54 -6.71
N ASN A 109 14.48 -3.24 -7.20
CA ASN A 109 15.75 -3.43 -6.50
C ASN A 109 16.90 -3.40 -7.52
N LEU A 110 18.13 -3.31 -7.04
CA LEU A 110 19.30 -3.13 -7.94
C LEU A 110 19.81 -4.43 -8.55
N TRP A 111 19.34 -5.60 -8.15
CA TRP A 111 19.80 -6.91 -8.62
C TRP A 111 18.79 -7.64 -9.49
N MET A 112 17.75 -6.97 -9.96
CA MET A 112 16.71 -7.58 -10.81
C MET A 112 17.04 -7.59 -12.31
N GLY A 113 18.22 -7.16 -12.72
CA GLY A 113 18.65 -7.10 -14.11
C GLY A 113 18.12 -5.88 -14.89
N GLN A 114 18.51 -5.76 -16.14
CA GLN A 114 18.11 -4.66 -17.03
C GLN A 114 16.67 -4.89 -17.56
N MET A 115 15.67 -4.60 -16.76
CA MET A 115 14.26 -4.98 -16.98
C MET A 115 13.69 -4.48 -18.32
N VAL A 116 14.06 -3.29 -18.77
CA VAL A 116 13.55 -2.73 -20.04
C VAL A 116 14.00 -3.49 -21.28
N THR A 117 14.97 -4.39 -21.15
CA THR A 117 15.39 -5.30 -22.23
C THR A 117 14.58 -6.59 -22.29
N GLN A 118 13.60 -6.76 -21.40
CA GLN A 118 12.79 -7.96 -21.21
C GLN A 118 11.33 -7.71 -21.62
N PRO A 119 10.96 -7.87 -22.91
CA PRO A 119 9.62 -7.47 -23.40
C PRO A 119 8.47 -8.15 -22.66
N GLY A 120 8.61 -9.43 -22.31
CA GLY A 120 7.59 -10.17 -21.57
C GLY A 120 7.36 -9.60 -20.18
N LEU A 121 8.44 -9.27 -19.45
CA LEU A 121 8.35 -8.65 -18.14
C LEU A 121 7.70 -7.25 -18.21
N ILE A 122 8.13 -6.44 -19.16
CA ILE A 122 7.54 -5.10 -19.37
C ILE A 122 6.04 -5.19 -19.66
N GLN A 123 5.59 -6.23 -20.40
CA GLN A 123 4.16 -6.43 -20.63
C GLN A 123 3.42 -6.75 -19.32
N TYR A 124 3.94 -7.65 -18.48
CA TYR A 124 3.34 -7.95 -17.17
C TYR A 124 3.29 -6.71 -16.27
N ILE A 125 4.34 -5.89 -16.27
CA ILE A 125 4.36 -4.64 -15.49
C ILE A 125 3.34 -3.64 -16.04
N LYS A 126 3.17 -3.52 -17.36
CA LYS A 126 2.13 -2.68 -17.97
C LYS A 126 0.72 -3.16 -17.61
N ASP A 127 0.50 -4.46 -17.61
CA ASP A 127 -0.80 -5.05 -17.24
C ASP A 127 -1.10 -4.85 -15.75
N LEU A 128 -0.08 -4.98 -14.89
CA LEU A 128 -0.18 -4.63 -13.47
C LEU A 128 -0.43 -3.13 -13.27
N SER A 129 0.11 -2.29 -14.19
CA SER A 129 -0.07 -0.84 -14.22
C SER A 129 0.28 -0.13 -12.89
N PRO A 130 1.48 -0.32 -12.32
CA PRO A 130 1.86 0.38 -11.12
C PRO A 130 1.92 1.88 -11.39
N HIS A 131 1.27 2.67 -10.53
CA HIS A 131 1.35 4.13 -10.66
C HIS A 131 2.71 4.66 -10.21
N ILE A 132 3.29 4.01 -9.19
CA ILE A 132 4.59 4.36 -8.61
C ILE A 132 5.53 3.16 -8.67
N ILE A 133 6.80 3.42 -9.03
CA ILE A 133 7.91 2.47 -8.85
C ILE A 133 8.98 3.17 -8.02
N ARG A 134 9.31 2.61 -6.86
CA ARG A 134 10.30 3.14 -5.93
C ARG A 134 11.69 2.59 -6.26
N ALA A 135 12.74 3.43 -6.23
CA ALA A 135 14.13 3.08 -6.49
C ALA A 135 15.12 3.99 -5.70
N PRO A 136 16.38 3.55 -5.48
CA PRO A 136 16.96 2.23 -5.74
C PRO A 136 16.35 1.11 -4.91
N ALA A 137 15.60 1.46 -3.88
CA ALA A 137 14.80 0.69 -2.95
C ALA A 137 15.60 -0.20 -1.98
N GLY A 138 15.08 -0.35 -0.77
CA GLY A 138 15.68 -1.12 0.32
C GLY A 138 16.99 -0.52 0.87
N SER A 139 17.65 -1.28 1.74
CA SER A 139 18.87 -0.88 2.43
C SER A 139 20.03 -0.46 1.53
N VAL A 140 20.04 -0.93 0.28
CA VAL A 140 21.05 -0.52 -0.71
C VAL A 140 20.99 0.98 -1.03
N SER A 141 19.87 1.65 -0.75
CA SER A 141 19.73 3.11 -0.94
C SER A 141 20.75 3.89 -0.12
N ASP A 142 21.08 3.44 1.09
CA ASP A 142 22.03 4.11 1.98
C ASP A 142 23.51 3.83 1.66
N VAL A 143 23.77 3.03 0.62
CA VAL A 143 25.10 2.80 0.02
C VAL A 143 25.09 3.02 -1.50
N TYR A 144 24.10 3.74 -2.04
CA TYR A 144 23.94 3.97 -3.47
C TYR A 144 24.39 5.37 -3.88
N PHE A 145 25.27 5.44 -4.86
CA PHE A 145 25.72 6.67 -5.48
C PHE A 145 25.17 6.78 -6.91
N TRP A 146 24.12 7.55 -7.08
CA TRP A 146 23.36 7.63 -8.34
C TRP A 146 24.22 8.06 -9.56
N ASN A 147 25.24 8.87 -9.34
CA ASN A 147 26.20 9.39 -10.35
C ASN A 147 27.50 8.59 -10.41
N GLY A 148 27.65 7.51 -9.64
CA GLY A 148 28.81 6.65 -9.67
C GLY A 148 28.93 5.87 -10.97
N THR A 149 30.14 5.46 -11.30
CA THR A 149 30.53 4.69 -12.50
C THR A 149 31.41 3.50 -12.13
N ASP A 150 31.68 2.60 -13.08
CA ASP A 150 32.57 1.45 -12.84
C ASP A 150 33.98 1.86 -12.34
N ALA A 151 34.48 3.02 -12.79
CA ALA A 151 35.80 3.54 -12.36
C ALA A 151 35.74 4.24 -11.00
N HIS A 152 34.59 4.82 -10.64
CA HIS A 152 34.37 5.58 -9.43
C HIS A 152 32.98 5.27 -8.87
N PRO A 153 32.81 4.09 -8.20
CA PRO A 153 31.50 3.67 -7.70
C PRO A 153 30.98 4.55 -6.54
N ALA A 154 31.89 5.22 -5.83
CA ALA A 154 31.60 6.12 -4.73
C ALA A 154 32.57 7.30 -4.72
N PRO A 155 32.27 8.43 -4.03
CA PRO A 155 33.18 9.55 -3.80
C PRO A 155 34.41 9.15 -2.98
N ASP A 156 35.55 9.86 -3.16
CA ASP A 156 36.83 9.56 -2.48
C ASP A 156 36.76 9.66 -0.95
N ASP A 157 35.82 10.42 -0.42
CA ASP A 157 35.58 10.57 1.01
C ASP A 157 34.58 9.55 1.58
N ALA A 158 34.03 8.68 0.76
CA ALA A 158 33.31 7.49 1.24
C ALA A 158 34.33 6.44 1.75
N PRO A 159 34.15 5.88 2.96
CA PRO A 159 35.10 4.92 3.52
C PRO A 159 35.02 3.57 2.78
N ALA A 160 36.16 2.86 2.67
CA ALA A 160 36.17 1.50 2.11
C ALA A 160 35.43 0.47 2.98
N ASN A 161 35.32 0.75 4.27
CA ASN A 161 34.62 -0.11 5.24
C ASN A 161 33.60 0.73 6.02
N LEU A 162 32.50 0.09 6.36
CA LEU A 162 31.44 0.61 7.24
C LEU A 162 31.36 -0.23 8.51
N LEU A 163 30.64 0.24 9.52
CA LEU A 163 30.32 -0.56 10.69
C LEU A 163 28.97 -1.27 10.47
N ASP A 164 28.95 -2.57 10.77
CA ASP A 164 27.71 -3.34 10.83
C ASP A 164 26.93 -3.08 12.14
N ALA A 165 25.77 -3.72 12.32
CA ALA A 165 24.94 -3.61 13.51
C ALA A 165 25.68 -3.93 14.82
N GLY A 166 26.70 -4.79 14.78
CA GLY A 166 27.54 -5.18 15.90
C GLY A 166 28.76 -4.28 16.13
N GLY A 167 28.95 -3.24 15.31
CA GLY A 167 30.11 -2.36 15.34
C GLY A 167 31.38 -2.96 14.73
N GLN A 168 31.24 -4.04 13.94
CA GLN A 168 32.36 -4.63 13.23
C GLN A 168 32.59 -3.93 11.90
N SER A 169 33.88 -3.76 11.54
CA SER A 169 34.27 -3.16 10.26
C SER A 169 34.03 -4.15 9.11
N VAL A 170 33.18 -3.82 8.16
CA VAL A 170 32.86 -4.64 6.99
C VAL A 170 33.05 -3.84 5.72
N THR A 171 33.36 -4.50 4.60
CA THR A 171 33.50 -3.85 3.29
C THR A 171 32.20 -3.16 2.87
N ALA A 172 32.29 -1.90 2.44
CA ALA A 172 31.13 -1.06 2.15
C ALA A 172 30.25 -1.53 0.99
N ASN A 173 30.80 -2.22 -0.04
CA ASN A 173 30.08 -2.76 -1.20
C ASN A 173 29.12 -1.73 -1.83
N TYR A 174 29.63 -0.56 -2.24
CA TYR A 174 28.83 0.51 -2.78
C TYR A 174 28.17 0.13 -4.11
N TRP A 175 26.89 0.51 -4.23
CA TRP A 175 26.12 0.44 -5.46
C TRP A 175 26.14 1.80 -6.18
N TYR A 176 25.94 1.80 -7.50
CA TYR A 176 26.02 3.04 -8.27
C TYR A 176 25.16 3.02 -9.54
N GLY A 177 24.69 4.21 -9.94
CA GLY A 177 23.71 4.37 -11.00
C GLY A 177 24.20 4.02 -12.39
N GLY A 178 25.50 4.15 -12.65
CA GLY A 178 26.13 3.82 -13.94
C GLY A 178 26.44 2.34 -14.14
N ASN A 179 26.07 1.43 -13.23
CA ASN A 179 26.29 0.01 -13.39
C ASN A 179 25.31 -0.58 -14.42
N ASN A 180 25.82 -0.91 -15.59
CA ASN A 180 25.06 -1.46 -16.71
C ASN A 180 25.30 -2.97 -16.93
N ALA A 181 25.84 -3.69 -15.95
CA ALA A 181 25.96 -5.14 -16.02
C ALA A 181 24.56 -5.79 -16.16
N SER A 182 24.49 -6.92 -16.86
CA SER A 182 23.20 -7.55 -17.20
C SER A 182 22.35 -7.97 -16.01
N TRP A 183 22.99 -8.17 -14.85
CA TRP A 183 22.34 -8.59 -13.60
C TRP A 183 21.93 -7.41 -12.70
N THR A 184 22.33 -6.16 -13.07
CA THR A 184 22.00 -4.97 -12.30
C THR A 184 20.87 -4.17 -12.94
N PHE A 185 20.23 -3.31 -12.14
CA PHE A 185 19.22 -2.37 -12.57
C PHE A 185 19.79 -0.95 -12.52
N SER A 186 20.32 -0.47 -13.66
CA SER A 186 20.96 0.85 -13.74
C SER A 186 19.96 2.00 -13.64
N LEU A 187 20.44 3.20 -13.27
CA LEU A 187 19.61 4.41 -13.20
C LEU A 187 18.94 4.74 -14.56
N SER A 188 19.66 4.56 -15.67
CA SER A 188 19.09 4.77 -17.01
C SER A 188 17.97 3.77 -17.31
N ASN A 189 18.11 2.52 -16.85
CA ASN A 189 17.08 1.49 -16.98
C ASN A 189 15.84 1.82 -16.14
N TYR A 190 16.02 2.34 -14.93
CA TYR A 190 14.93 2.81 -14.08
C TYR A 190 14.09 3.90 -14.77
N TYR A 191 14.72 4.96 -15.27
CA TYR A 191 13.96 6.01 -15.97
C TYR A 191 13.29 5.52 -17.25
N ALA A 192 13.95 4.59 -17.97
CA ALA A 192 13.33 3.96 -19.13
C ALA A 192 12.14 3.08 -18.76
N LEU A 193 12.19 2.38 -17.61
CA LEU A 193 11.07 1.60 -17.08
C LEU A 193 9.86 2.51 -16.76
N LEU A 194 10.08 3.61 -16.04
CA LEU A 194 9.02 4.58 -15.74
C LEU A 194 8.34 5.09 -17.03
N ALA A 195 9.13 5.45 -18.02
CA ALA A 195 8.61 5.94 -19.31
C ALA A 195 7.83 4.87 -20.07
N GLN A 196 8.30 3.60 -20.08
CA GLN A 196 7.63 2.51 -20.80
C GLN A 196 6.36 2.04 -20.14
N THR A 197 6.25 2.16 -18.83
CA THR A 197 5.09 1.70 -18.02
C THR A 197 4.12 2.83 -17.68
N ASN A 198 4.44 4.08 -18.05
CA ASN A 198 3.69 5.27 -17.67
C ASN A 198 3.54 5.42 -16.14
N SER A 199 4.58 5.01 -15.42
CA SER A 199 4.67 5.13 -13.96
C SER A 199 5.43 6.40 -13.58
N THR A 200 5.21 6.89 -12.37
CA THR A 200 6.10 7.91 -11.75
C THR A 200 7.04 7.24 -10.76
N GLY A 201 8.07 7.96 -10.30
CA GLY A 201 9.06 7.45 -9.36
C GLY A 201 8.85 7.93 -7.92
N ILE A 202 9.26 7.10 -6.97
CA ILE A 202 9.76 7.54 -5.67
C ILE A 202 11.26 7.23 -5.64
N ILE A 203 12.07 8.23 -5.30
CA ILE A 203 13.53 8.08 -5.23
C ILE A 203 13.99 8.21 -3.79
N THR A 204 14.70 7.19 -3.30
CA THR A 204 15.33 7.19 -1.98
C THR A 204 16.77 7.66 -2.11
N VAL A 205 17.11 8.83 -1.53
CA VAL A 205 18.48 9.37 -1.56
C VAL A 205 19.32 8.77 -0.44
N ASN A 206 20.63 8.65 -0.68
CA ASN A 206 21.58 8.06 0.25
C ASN A 206 21.78 8.92 1.50
N TYR A 207 21.04 8.62 2.56
CA TYR A 207 21.24 9.24 3.87
C TYR A 207 22.46 8.67 4.60
N GLY A 208 22.79 7.40 4.39
CA GLY A 208 23.97 6.77 5.00
C GLY A 208 25.25 7.58 4.77
N TYR A 209 25.41 8.17 3.58
CA TYR A 209 26.55 9.01 3.25
C TYR A 209 26.68 10.26 4.16
N ALA A 210 25.56 10.84 4.61
CA ALA A 210 25.57 11.91 5.60
C ALA A 210 26.14 11.48 6.96
N ARG A 211 26.13 10.18 7.22
CA ARG A 211 26.62 9.61 8.47
C ARG A 211 28.08 9.16 8.37
N TYR A 212 28.42 8.38 7.33
CA TYR A 212 29.73 7.76 7.22
C TYR A 212 30.75 8.54 6.37
N GLY A 213 30.36 9.62 5.70
CA GLY A 213 31.29 10.45 4.92
C GLY A 213 32.44 10.98 5.75
N LYS A 214 33.66 11.00 5.17
CA LYS A 214 34.90 11.38 5.88
C LYS A 214 35.30 12.85 5.69
N ASN A 215 34.53 13.66 4.97
CA ASN A 215 34.82 15.08 4.83
C ASN A 215 34.45 15.88 6.10
N ALA A 216 34.66 17.19 6.08
CA ALA A 216 34.43 18.04 7.25
C ALA A 216 32.93 18.33 7.50
N ASP A 217 32.07 18.16 6.48
CA ASP A 217 30.61 18.35 6.56
C ASP A 217 29.92 17.28 5.68
N PRO A 218 29.85 16.03 6.15
CA PRO A 218 29.25 14.94 5.38
C PRO A 218 27.74 15.14 5.16
N VAL A 219 27.06 15.83 6.08
CA VAL A 219 25.61 16.11 5.96
C VAL A 219 25.34 17.03 4.80
N ALA A 220 26.04 18.18 4.72
CA ALA A 220 25.90 19.11 3.59
C ALA A 220 26.32 18.45 2.26
N THR A 221 27.37 17.61 2.28
CA THR A 221 27.86 16.91 1.08
C THR A 221 26.83 15.91 0.56
N ALA A 222 26.23 15.09 1.42
CA ALA A 222 25.20 14.14 1.04
C ALA A 222 23.91 14.85 0.57
N ALA A 223 23.53 15.93 1.26
CA ALA A 223 22.40 16.76 0.86
C ALA A 223 22.62 17.43 -0.52
N HIS A 224 23.87 17.85 -0.82
CA HIS A 224 24.23 18.39 -2.12
C HIS A 224 24.15 17.29 -3.22
N LEU A 225 24.63 16.09 -2.94
CA LEU A 225 24.52 14.95 -3.85
C LEU A 225 23.05 14.61 -4.17
N ALA A 226 22.17 14.66 -3.16
CA ALA A 226 20.72 14.50 -3.35
C ALA A 226 20.13 15.64 -4.20
N ALA A 227 20.54 16.88 -3.97
CA ALA A 227 20.13 18.05 -4.75
C ALA A 227 20.61 17.95 -6.22
N ASP A 228 21.80 17.41 -6.47
CA ASP A 228 22.29 17.14 -7.81
C ASP A 228 21.45 16.09 -8.53
N TRP A 229 20.96 15.08 -7.79
CA TRP A 229 20.02 14.12 -8.37
C TRP A 229 18.69 14.78 -8.74
N VAL A 230 18.16 15.67 -7.90
CA VAL A 230 16.96 16.48 -8.25
C VAL A 230 17.19 17.28 -9.53
N ARG A 231 18.37 17.91 -9.72
CA ARG A 231 18.73 18.63 -10.97
C ARG A 231 18.78 17.67 -12.16
N TYR A 232 19.42 16.51 -12.01
CA TYR A 232 19.51 15.50 -13.04
C TYR A 232 18.15 14.91 -13.40
N ASP A 233 17.31 14.66 -12.40
CA ASP A 233 15.95 14.16 -12.57
C ASP A 233 15.10 15.14 -13.38
N ASN A 234 15.27 16.43 -13.15
CA ASN A 234 14.63 17.51 -13.90
C ASN A 234 13.10 17.37 -13.99
N GLY A 235 12.46 16.97 -12.90
CA GLY A 235 11.00 16.85 -12.77
C GLY A 235 10.38 15.58 -13.35
N ARG A 236 11.17 14.56 -13.69
CA ARG A 236 10.67 13.23 -14.09
C ARG A 236 9.97 12.51 -12.94
N THR A 237 10.43 12.73 -11.71
CA THR A 237 9.82 12.20 -10.49
C THR A 237 9.46 13.34 -9.52
N LYS A 238 8.42 13.12 -8.72
CA LYS A 238 7.96 14.12 -7.75
C LYS A 238 8.27 13.77 -6.32
N TYR A 239 8.42 12.48 -6.01
CA TYR A 239 8.48 11.99 -4.63
C TYR A 239 9.90 11.55 -4.29
N TRP A 240 10.40 12.01 -3.14
CA TRP A 240 11.77 11.80 -2.71
C TRP A 240 11.80 11.39 -1.24
N GLU A 241 12.56 10.37 -0.91
CA GLU A 241 12.74 9.87 0.46
C GLU A 241 14.16 10.15 0.92
N ILE A 242 14.32 10.56 2.18
CA ILE A 242 15.64 10.76 2.78
C ILE A 242 16.01 9.51 3.56
N GLY A 243 16.81 8.62 2.96
CA GLY A 243 17.24 7.35 3.52
C GLY A 243 16.17 6.27 3.53
N ASN A 244 16.62 5.02 3.74
CA ASN A 244 15.77 3.83 3.90
C ASN A 244 15.81 3.39 5.35
N GLU A 245 14.65 3.11 5.97
CA GLU A 245 14.55 2.55 7.33
C GLU A 245 15.62 3.03 8.31
N THR A 246 15.96 4.30 8.23
CA THR A 246 17.13 4.94 8.89
C THR A 246 17.21 4.64 10.40
N TYR A 247 16.11 4.21 11.01
CA TYR A 247 16.02 3.72 12.38
C TYR A 247 16.62 2.32 12.57
N GLY A 248 16.80 1.54 11.49
CA GLY A 248 17.17 0.13 11.53
C GLY A 248 18.66 -0.07 11.78
N ASN A 249 19.02 -0.99 12.67
CA ASN A 249 20.43 -1.32 12.95
C ASN A 249 21.12 -2.07 11.80
N TRP A 250 20.37 -2.49 10.80
CA TRP A 250 20.86 -3.11 9.56
C TRP A 250 21.25 -2.08 8.49
N GLU A 251 20.90 -0.79 8.68
CA GLU A 251 21.13 0.25 7.69
C GLU A 251 22.55 0.83 7.77
N ALA A 252 23.14 1.11 6.61
CA ALA A 252 24.42 1.80 6.54
C ALA A 252 24.29 3.21 7.12
N GLY A 253 25.18 3.55 8.06
CA GLY A 253 25.12 4.82 8.78
C GLY A 253 24.30 4.77 10.08
N TYR A 254 23.66 3.65 10.42
CA TYR A 254 23.13 3.43 11.76
C TYR A 254 24.19 3.65 12.82
N GLN A 255 25.34 3.02 12.65
CA GLN A 255 26.54 3.20 13.46
C GLN A 255 27.72 3.64 12.59
N ILE A 256 28.52 4.60 13.09
CA ILE A 256 29.66 5.15 12.36
C ILE A 256 30.97 5.02 13.15
N ASP A 257 32.09 4.93 12.42
CA ASP A 257 33.41 4.95 12.97
C ASP A 257 33.82 6.39 13.40
N LEU A 258 33.78 6.65 14.70
CA LEU A 258 34.10 7.97 15.26
C LEU A 258 35.54 8.39 15.01
N THR A 259 36.46 7.47 14.69
CA THR A 259 37.86 7.81 14.36
C THR A 259 37.98 8.46 12.98
N GLN A 260 37.02 8.22 12.09
CA GLN A 260 36.95 8.79 10.74
C GLN A 260 35.99 9.99 10.64
N ASN A 261 35.08 10.15 11.61
CA ASN A 261 34.13 11.24 11.66
C ASN A 261 34.83 12.57 11.98
N LYS A 262 34.51 13.62 11.20
CA LYS A 262 35.12 14.96 11.34
C LYS A 262 34.15 16.06 11.78
N ASP A 263 32.85 15.80 11.81
CA ASP A 263 31.82 16.78 12.17
C ASP A 263 31.24 16.57 13.58
N GLY A 264 31.75 15.60 14.32
CA GLY A 264 31.37 15.35 15.71
C GLY A 264 30.01 14.70 15.89
N GLN A 265 29.48 14.01 14.88
CA GLN A 265 28.24 13.26 15.00
C GLN A 265 28.36 12.14 16.07
N PRO A 266 27.25 11.79 16.75
CA PRO A 266 27.24 10.65 17.66
C PRO A 266 27.42 9.33 16.88
N GLY A 267 27.98 8.31 17.54
CA GLY A 267 28.22 6.99 16.94
C GLY A 267 26.95 6.33 16.41
N LEU A 268 25.85 6.40 17.16
CA LEU A 268 24.55 5.85 16.76
C LEU A 268 23.63 6.95 16.23
N VAL A 269 22.81 6.62 15.23
CA VAL A 269 21.74 7.50 14.75
C VAL A 269 20.62 7.58 15.79
N THR A 270 19.98 8.74 15.90
CA THR A 270 18.76 8.96 16.69
C THR A 270 17.74 9.72 15.88
N GLY A 271 16.47 9.67 16.28
CA GLY A 271 15.43 10.43 15.62
C GLY A 271 15.68 11.94 15.60
N GLU A 272 16.28 12.49 16.67
CA GLU A 272 16.65 13.92 16.73
C GLU A 272 17.76 14.25 15.74
N LEU A 273 18.77 13.40 15.62
CA LEU A 273 19.85 13.59 14.65
C LEU A 273 19.33 13.55 13.23
N TYR A 274 18.59 12.48 12.90
CA TYR A 274 17.98 12.32 11.60
C TYR A 274 17.04 13.51 11.27
N GLY A 275 16.18 13.92 12.20
CA GLY A 275 15.27 15.05 12.00
C GLY A 275 16.00 16.37 11.70
N ARG A 276 17.16 16.65 12.33
CA ARG A 276 18.00 17.82 11.98
C ARG A 276 18.57 17.69 10.57
N HIS A 277 19.05 16.51 10.19
CA HIS A 277 19.61 16.28 8.86
C HIS A 277 18.56 16.39 7.76
N VAL A 278 17.30 15.94 8.02
CA VAL A 278 16.17 16.11 7.10
C VAL A 278 16.00 17.57 6.67
N ASN A 279 16.18 18.54 7.58
CA ASN A 279 16.10 19.96 7.23
C ASN A 279 17.18 20.34 6.20
N VAL A 280 18.43 19.88 6.39
CA VAL A 280 19.55 20.19 5.49
C VAL A 280 19.29 19.61 4.09
N PHE A 281 18.85 18.34 4.04
CA PHE A 281 18.47 17.70 2.76
C PHE A 281 17.31 18.44 2.09
N ALA A 282 16.23 18.71 2.83
CA ALA A 282 15.05 19.36 2.30
C ALA A 282 15.37 20.75 1.71
N ASP A 283 16.17 21.56 2.40
CA ASP A 283 16.58 22.88 1.93
C ASP A 283 17.42 22.79 0.65
N SER A 284 18.39 21.86 0.60
CA SER A 284 19.27 21.66 -0.55
C SER A 284 18.49 21.16 -1.77
N MET A 285 17.65 20.13 -1.59
CA MET A 285 16.85 19.54 -2.66
C MET A 285 15.80 20.53 -3.20
N ARG A 286 15.13 21.29 -2.33
CA ARG A 286 14.18 22.33 -2.74
C ARG A 286 14.86 23.48 -3.48
N ALA A 287 16.11 23.82 -3.10
CA ALA A 287 16.88 24.81 -3.84
C ALA A 287 17.18 24.31 -5.27
N ALA A 288 17.53 23.05 -5.44
CA ALA A 288 17.73 22.43 -6.75
C ALA A 288 16.42 22.38 -7.57
N ALA A 289 15.31 21.99 -6.95
CA ALA A 289 14.00 21.96 -7.59
C ALA A 289 13.57 23.35 -8.13
N ARG A 290 13.82 24.42 -7.34
CA ARG A 290 13.57 25.80 -7.81
C ARG A 290 14.41 26.16 -9.04
N GLN A 291 15.64 25.68 -9.14
CA GLN A 291 16.53 25.95 -10.28
C GLN A 291 16.05 25.28 -11.56
N THR A 292 15.44 24.13 -11.46
CA THR A 292 14.90 23.36 -12.60
C THR A 292 13.43 23.64 -12.89
N GLY A 293 12.73 24.36 -12.00
CA GLY A 293 11.28 24.53 -12.08
C GLY A 293 10.48 23.27 -11.72
N ALA A 294 11.13 22.25 -11.13
CA ALA A 294 10.48 21.01 -10.74
C ALA A 294 9.65 21.18 -9.45
N THR A 295 8.55 20.44 -9.35
CA THR A 295 7.81 20.26 -8.10
C THR A 295 8.25 18.96 -7.47
N ILE A 296 8.74 18.99 -6.22
CA ILE A 296 9.12 17.83 -5.45
C ILE A 296 8.42 17.79 -4.09
N TYR A 297 8.19 16.60 -3.59
CA TYR A 297 7.71 16.31 -2.25
C TYR A 297 8.73 15.42 -1.54
N ILE A 298 9.08 15.78 -0.31
CA ILE A 298 10.17 15.16 0.45
C ILE A 298 9.58 14.41 1.64
N GLY A 299 9.88 13.12 1.74
CA GLY A 299 9.44 12.22 2.81
C GLY A 299 10.53 11.99 3.85
N ALA A 300 10.10 11.81 5.09
CA ALA A 300 10.93 11.39 6.21
C ALA A 300 10.42 10.10 6.84
N THR A 301 11.34 9.21 7.24
CA THR A 301 11.00 7.92 7.81
C THR A 301 10.51 8.04 9.25
N LEU A 302 9.37 7.41 9.54
CA LEU A 302 8.84 7.18 10.89
C LEU A 302 8.82 5.67 11.17
N TYR A 303 8.90 5.33 12.46
CA TYR A 303 8.71 3.95 12.90
C TYR A 303 7.20 3.67 13.02
N ASP A 304 6.76 2.55 12.49
CA ASP A 304 5.36 2.19 12.24
C ASP A 304 4.55 1.83 13.48
N LYS A 305 5.23 1.48 14.60
CA LYS A 305 4.62 0.95 15.82
C LYS A 305 5.30 1.48 17.08
N ALA A 306 4.69 1.27 18.22
CA ALA A 306 5.31 1.55 19.51
C ALA A 306 6.51 0.60 19.74
N PRO A 307 7.73 1.12 19.95
CA PRO A 307 8.89 0.27 20.17
C PRO A 307 8.75 -0.50 21.48
N ALA A 308 9.08 -1.79 21.43
CA ALA A 308 9.21 -2.60 22.62
C ALA A 308 10.51 -2.29 23.36
N GLN A 309 10.58 -2.60 24.65
CA GLN A 309 11.75 -2.29 25.47
C GLN A 309 13.07 -2.96 24.97
N TYR A 310 12.93 -4.07 24.26
CA TYR A 310 14.05 -4.85 23.71
C TYR A 310 14.36 -4.53 22.24
N ASP A 311 13.61 -3.60 21.63
CA ASP A 311 13.92 -3.13 20.28
C ASP A 311 15.21 -2.31 20.26
N TYR A 312 15.73 -2.05 19.08
CA TYR A 312 16.98 -1.31 18.87
C TYR A 312 16.95 0.06 19.56
N ALA A 313 18.11 0.49 20.05
CA ALA A 313 18.22 1.77 20.76
C ALA A 313 17.75 2.97 19.91
N SER A 314 17.94 2.93 18.59
CA SER A 314 17.55 3.98 17.65
C SER A 314 16.04 4.19 17.57
N VAL A 315 15.21 3.12 17.65
CA VAL A 315 13.75 3.25 17.55
C VAL A 315 13.11 3.82 18.82
N GLN A 316 13.84 3.73 19.96
CA GLN A 316 13.38 4.33 21.21
C GLN A 316 13.34 5.86 21.08
N GLY A 317 12.13 6.45 21.07
CA GLY A 317 11.92 7.88 20.87
C GLY A 317 12.12 8.37 19.42
N TRP A 318 12.26 7.46 18.44
CA TRP A 318 12.51 7.83 17.03
C TRP A 318 11.51 8.85 16.50
N ASN A 319 10.21 8.53 16.52
CA ASN A 319 9.18 9.42 15.98
C ASN A 319 9.16 10.77 16.69
N GLN A 320 9.28 10.79 18.02
CA GLN A 320 9.34 12.02 18.78
C GLN A 320 10.53 12.89 18.35
N GLY A 321 11.71 12.28 18.19
CA GLY A 321 12.92 12.96 17.75
C GLY A 321 12.78 13.54 16.35
N VAL A 322 12.30 12.74 15.38
CA VAL A 322 12.08 13.18 14.00
C VAL A 322 11.07 14.32 13.97
N LEU A 323 9.90 14.13 14.57
CA LEU A 323 8.82 15.12 14.52
C LEU A 323 9.24 16.45 15.17
N SER A 324 9.97 16.40 16.31
CA SER A 324 10.41 17.60 17.02
C SER A 324 11.50 18.38 16.26
N GLN A 325 12.41 17.68 15.56
CA GLN A 325 13.57 18.32 14.93
C GLN A 325 13.35 18.66 13.45
N ALA A 326 12.68 17.78 12.69
CA ALA A 326 12.35 18.05 11.30
C ALA A 326 11.17 19.03 11.16
N GLY A 327 10.25 19.04 12.13
CA GLY A 327 9.10 19.94 12.14
C GLY A 327 8.29 19.86 10.84
N ASN A 328 8.20 20.97 10.13
CA ASN A 328 7.45 21.08 8.89
C ASN A 328 8.27 20.77 7.62
N ALA A 329 9.56 20.43 7.74
CA ALA A 329 10.40 20.18 6.58
C ALA A 329 9.94 19.00 5.70
N PRO A 330 9.54 17.83 6.22
CA PRO A 330 8.96 16.80 5.38
C PRO A 330 7.60 17.23 4.82
N ASP A 331 7.30 16.84 3.57
CA ASP A 331 5.99 17.01 2.96
C ASP A 331 5.08 15.80 3.28
N PHE A 332 5.67 14.62 3.51
CA PHE A 332 4.97 13.38 3.88
C PHE A 332 5.82 12.53 4.82
N TYR A 333 5.21 11.52 5.43
CA TYR A 333 5.88 10.55 6.29
C TYR A 333 5.86 9.17 5.66
N ILE A 334 6.93 8.42 5.89
CA ILE A 334 7.21 7.11 5.31
C ILE A 334 7.18 6.07 6.42
N VAL A 335 6.51 4.95 6.16
CA VAL A 335 6.54 3.76 7.01
C VAL A 335 6.72 2.51 6.16
N HIS A 336 7.35 1.49 6.75
CA HIS A 336 7.47 0.15 6.20
C HIS A 336 6.92 -0.86 7.20
N ASP A 337 6.25 -1.90 6.72
CA ASP A 337 5.87 -3.04 7.55
C ASP A 337 5.78 -4.32 6.72
N TYR A 338 6.39 -5.39 7.22
CA TYR A 338 6.30 -6.74 6.67
C TYR A 338 5.30 -7.60 7.46
N PHE A 339 4.19 -7.09 7.78
CA PHE A 339 2.93 -7.55 8.40
C PHE A 339 2.99 -8.80 9.28
N THR A 340 4.01 -9.64 9.16
CA THR A 340 4.25 -10.86 9.94
C THR A 340 5.62 -10.80 10.61
N ALA A 341 5.83 -11.61 11.63
CA ALA A 341 7.06 -11.54 12.42
C ALA A 341 8.30 -11.92 11.60
N TYR A 342 9.35 -11.10 11.71
CA TYR A 342 10.65 -11.34 11.05
C TYR A 342 11.22 -12.71 11.42
N ALA A 343 11.76 -13.41 10.43
CA ALA A 343 12.38 -14.73 10.53
C ALA A 343 11.49 -15.78 11.21
N ALA A 344 10.15 -15.61 11.17
CA ALA A 344 9.20 -16.56 11.69
C ALA A 344 8.46 -17.29 10.55
N ASN A 345 8.21 -18.57 10.74
CA ASN A 345 7.37 -19.37 9.85
C ASN A 345 5.90 -19.08 10.15
N SER A 346 5.41 -17.94 9.68
CA SER A 346 4.03 -17.49 9.92
C SER A 346 3.01 -18.38 9.22
N GLY A 347 1.97 -18.75 9.97
CA GLY A 347 0.87 -19.58 9.46
C GLY A 347 -0.12 -18.78 8.59
N VAL A 348 -0.97 -19.52 7.86
CA VAL A 348 -1.98 -18.93 6.96
C VAL A 348 -2.88 -17.92 7.68
N ASN A 349 -3.34 -18.25 8.90
CA ASN A 349 -4.23 -17.37 9.66
C ASN A 349 -3.52 -16.08 10.10
N ASP A 350 -2.26 -16.16 10.55
CA ASP A 350 -1.49 -14.99 10.95
C ASP A 350 -1.29 -14.04 9.77
N ILE A 351 -0.90 -14.61 8.62
CA ILE A 351 -0.73 -13.88 7.36
C ILE A 351 -2.04 -13.16 6.97
N LEU A 352 -3.16 -13.89 6.89
CA LEU A 352 -4.40 -13.31 6.39
C LEU A 352 -5.05 -12.32 7.37
N ASN A 353 -4.83 -12.49 8.69
CA ASN A 353 -5.34 -11.55 9.70
C ASN A 353 -4.53 -10.24 9.75
N SER A 354 -3.23 -10.30 9.50
CA SER A 354 -2.36 -9.12 9.52
C SER A 354 -2.78 -8.05 8.50
N ALA A 355 -3.28 -8.45 7.34
CA ALA A 355 -3.75 -7.54 6.29
C ALA A 355 -4.82 -6.53 6.77
N ASN A 356 -5.67 -6.90 7.72
CA ASN A 356 -6.69 -6.00 8.27
C ASN A 356 -6.16 -5.18 9.45
N SER A 357 -5.35 -5.78 10.32
CA SER A 357 -4.94 -5.19 11.59
C SER A 357 -3.81 -4.18 11.43
N VAL A 358 -2.80 -4.49 10.60
CA VAL A 358 -1.58 -3.68 10.50
C VAL A 358 -1.85 -2.27 9.95
N PRO A 359 -2.53 -2.05 8.81
CA PRO A 359 -2.74 -0.69 8.31
C PRO A 359 -3.51 0.19 9.29
N SER A 360 -4.51 -0.36 9.98
CA SER A 360 -5.26 0.40 10.99
C SER A 360 -4.42 0.71 12.24
N ALA A 361 -3.58 -0.23 12.68
CA ALA A 361 -2.69 -0.04 13.82
C ALA A 361 -1.68 1.08 13.56
N ILE A 362 -1.05 1.10 12.38
CA ILE A 362 -0.11 2.14 11.96
C ILE A 362 -0.78 3.53 12.01
N MET A 363 -1.95 3.69 11.38
CA MET A 363 -2.64 4.97 11.37
C MET A 363 -3.07 5.43 12.77
N ASN A 364 -3.53 4.49 13.62
CA ASN A 364 -3.91 4.77 15.00
C ASN A 364 -2.72 5.13 15.88
N TYR A 365 -1.53 4.66 15.54
CA TYR A 365 -0.30 4.98 16.25
C TYR A 365 0.28 6.33 15.81
N LEU A 366 0.39 6.59 14.50
CA LEU A 366 1.10 7.76 13.97
C LEU A 366 0.32 9.07 14.12
N LYS A 367 -0.99 9.07 13.81
CA LYS A 367 -1.79 10.31 13.85
C LYS A 367 -1.72 11.02 15.21
N PRO A 368 -1.92 10.33 16.35
CA PRO A 368 -1.79 10.96 17.67
C PRO A 368 -0.39 11.48 17.96
N GLN A 369 0.67 10.82 17.50
CA GLN A 369 2.05 11.27 17.73
C GLN A 369 2.35 12.56 16.98
N ILE A 370 1.95 12.65 15.70
CA ILE A 370 2.09 13.87 14.90
C ILE A 370 1.35 15.04 15.57
N GLN A 371 0.12 14.80 16.02
CA GLN A 371 -0.69 15.82 16.73
C GLN A 371 -0.07 16.22 18.07
N THR A 372 0.45 15.26 18.85
CA THR A 372 1.12 15.52 20.14
C THR A 372 2.41 16.34 19.96
N ALA A 373 3.10 16.17 18.82
CA ALA A 373 4.23 17.03 18.44
C ALA A 373 3.81 18.45 18.03
N GLY A 374 2.52 18.78 18.03
CA GLY A 374 2.00 20.09 17.60
C GLY A 374 2.00 20.30 16.08
N LEU A 375 2.13 19.24 15.31
CA LEU A 375 2.16 19.28 13.85
C LEU A 375 0.81 18.90 13.24
N SER A 376 0.53 19.44 12.05
CA SER A 376 -0.59 18.99 11.24
C SER A 376 -0.29 17.60 10.66
N VAL A 377 -1.31 16.75 10.59
CA VAL A 377 -1.20 15.45 9.90
C VAL A 377 -0.89 15.72 8.42
N LYS A 378 0.08 15.00 7.90
CA LYS A 378 0.55 15.06 6.51
C LYS A 378 0.29 13.71 5.83
N PRO A 379 0.45 13.61 4.50
CA PRO A 379 0.34 12.33 3.81
C PRO A 379 1.24 11.26 4.44
N ILE A 380 0.72 10.04 4.52
CA ILE A 380 1.42 8.87 5.03
C ILE A 380 1.54 7.87 3.88
N ALA A 381 2.78 7.49 3.57
CA ALA A 381 3.15 6.56 2.52
C ALA A 381 3.70 5.27 3.15
N MET A 382 3.19 4.12 2.72
CA MET A 382 3.72 2.81 3.07
C MET A 382 4.60 2.31 1.92
N THR A 383 5.81 2.88 1.82
CA THR A 383 6.67 2.69 0.65
C THR A 383 7.38 1.34 0.59
N GLU A 384 7.23 0.52 1.64
CA GLU A 384 7.46 -0.92 1.60
C GLU A 384 6.39 -1.66 2.39
N TRP A 385 5.81 -2.70 1.78
CA TRP A 385 4.96 -3.64 2.47
C TRP A 385 4.97 -5.01 1.82
N ASN A 386 4.90 -6.04 2.62
CA ASN A 386 4.70 -7.43 2.22
C ASN A 386 4.41 -8.27 3.46
N ILE A 387 4.51 -9.58 3.34
CA ILE A 387 4.65 -10.52 4.45
C ILE A 387 6.09 -11.01 4.52
N GLU A 388 6.47 -11.45 5.72
CA GLU A 388 7.66 -12.26 5.95
C GLU A 388 7.20 -13.62 6.50
N ALA A 389 7.51 -14.71 5.81
CA ALA A 389 7.05 -16.04 6.17
C ALA A 389 8.14 -17.09 5.91
N THR A 390 9.31 -16.83 6.49
CA THR A 390 10.55 -17.58 6.30
C THR A 390 10.35 -19.08 6.57
N GLY A 391 10.75 -19.91 5.61
CA GLY A 391 10.70 -21.37 5.70
C GLY A 391 9.34 -21.99 5.39
N SER A 392 8.26 -21.21 5.25
CA SER A 392 6.92 -21.71 4.92
C SER A 392 6.59 -21.69 3.44
N LYS A 393 7.39 -20.96 2.62
CA LYS A 393 7.13 -20.65 1.21
C LYS A 393 5.85 -19.81 0.98
N GLN A 394 5.24 -19.29 2.01
CA GLN A 394 3.99 -18.53 1.88
C GLN A 394 4.17 -17.20 1.14
N ASN A 395 5.39 -16.64 1.13
CA ASN A 395 5.70 -15.42 0.37
C ASN A 395 5.38 -15.55 -1.13
N VAL A 396 5.51 -16.75 -1.70
CA VAL A 396 5.27 -17.05 -3.12
C VAL A 396 4.00 -17.86 -3.35
N SER A 397 3.12 -17.97 -2.37
CA SER A 397 1.89 -18.74 -2.42
C SER A 397 0.67 -17.91 -2.83
N TYR A 398 -0.45 -18.59 -3.12
CA TYR A 398 -1.74 -17.92 -3.32
C TYR A 398 -2.25 -17.24 -2.04
N ILE A 399 -1.78 -17.68 -0.86
CA ILE A 399 -2.08 -17.01 0.41
C ILE A 399 -1.49 -15.60 0.43
N ALA A 400 -0.24 -15.41 -0.05
CA ALA A 400 0.33 -14.08 -0.25
C ALA A 400 -0.48 -13.26 -1.27
N GLY A 401 -1.06 -13.91 -2.28
CA GLY A 401 -1.98 -13.27 -3.21
C GLY A 401 -3.26 -12.77 -2.55
N ILE A 402 -3.93 -13.61 -1.75
CA ILE A 402 -5.11 -13.21 -0.96
C ILE A 402 -4.74 -12.10 0.02
N HIS A 403 -3.61 -12.23 0.72
CA HIS A 403 -3.09 -11.20 1.62
C HIS A 403 -2.91 -9.87 0.88
N ALA A 404 -2.29 -9.87 -0.30
CA ALA A 404 -2.05 -8.66 -1.08
C ALA A 404 -3.36 -7.95 -1.48
N ALA A 405 -4.37 -8.69 -1.95
CA ALA A 405 -5.68 -8.11 -2.26
C ALA A 405 -6.36 -7.53 -1.02
N LYS A 406 -6.29 -8.23 0.12
CA LYS A 406 -6.86 -7.80 1.39
C LYS A 406 -6.14 -6.55 1.93
N THR A 407 -4.82 -6.51 1.79
CA THR A 407 -3.97 -5.40 2.21
C THR A 407 -4.27 -4.11 1.44
N ILE A 408 -4.36 -4.17 0.10
CA ILE A 408 -4.69 -2.98 -0.70
C ILE A 408 -6.05 -2.41 -0.31
N GLY A 409 -7.08 -3.26 -0.13
CA GLY A 409 -8.38 -2.81 0.35
C GLY A 409 -8.30 -2.13 1.73
N SER A 410 -7.52 -2.71 2.65
CA SER A 410 -7.28 -2.15 3.99
C SER A 410 -6.50 -0.84 3.95
N ILE A 411 -5.48 -0.71 3.11
CA ILE A 411 -4.70 0.51 2.89
C ILE A 411 -5.60 1.65 2.41
N ILE A 412 -6.46 1.39 1.40
CA ILE A 412 -7.42 2.38 0.89
C ILE A 412 -8.39 2.80 2.00
N LYS A 413 -8.95 1.83 2.73
CA LYS A 413 -9.91 2.07 3.83
C LYS A 413 -9.29 2.90 4.96
N ASN A 414 -8.02 2.69 5.25
CA ASN A 414 -7.27 3.44 6.27
C ASN A 414 -6.64 4.73 5.73
N GLN A 415 -6.90 5.09 4.47
CA GLN A 415 -6.56 6.37 3.88
C GLN A 415 -5.05 6.66 3.83
N PHE A 416 -4.24 5.67 3.47
CA PHE A 416 -2.86 5.90 3.08
C PHE A 416 -2.80 6.66 1.75
N GLY A 417 -1.83 7.57 1.62
CA GLY A 417 -1.64 8.33 0.38
C GLY A 417 -0.93 7.53 -0.71
N GLU A 418 -0.08 6.61 -0.30
CA GLU A 418 0.75 5.79 -1.18
C GLU A 418 0.96 4.41 -0.55
N ALA A 419 1.16 3.38 -1.41
CA ALA A 419 1.61 2.07 -0.97
C ALA A 419 2.41 1.37 -2.07
N SER A 420 3.66 0.98 -1.77
CA SER A 420 4.53 0.26 -2.69
C SER A 420 4.90 -1.12 -2.14
N ARG A 421 4.45 -2.17 -2.85
CA ARG A 421 4.77 -3.54 -2.45
C ARG A 421 6.24 -3.85 -2.71
N TRP A 422 6.91 -4.50 -1.78
CA TRP A 422 8.22 -5.10 -1.94
C TRP A 422 8.07 -6.50 -2.54
N ASP A 423 8.57 -6.86 -3.72
CA ASP A 423 9.10 -6.01 -4.79
C ASP A 423 8.70 -6.58 -6.16
N LEU A 424 9.13 -5.95 -7.26
CA LEU A 424 8.77 -6.40 -8.62
C LEU A 424 9.40 -7.75 -8.94
N ALA A 425 10.71 -7.91 -8.73
CA ALA A 425 11.40 -9.15 -9.08
C ALA A 425 12.57 -9.44 -8.13
N ASN A 426 12.69 -10.70 -7.74
CA ASN A 426 13.73 -11.13 -6.81
C ASN A 426 14.06 -12.61 -7.03
N GLY A 427 15.09 -13.13 -6.33
CA GLY A 427 15.50 -14.52 -6.35
C GLY A 427 14.49 -15.48 -5.71
N TRP A 428 14.73 -16.78 -5.84
CA TRP A 428 13.84 -17.81 -5.30
C TRP A 428 13.93 -17.91 -3.76
N GLY A 429 15.15 -17.82 -3.19
CA GLY A 429 15.33 -17.90 -1.74
C GLY A 429 14.72 -19.16 -1.10
N ASN A 430 14.59 -20.26 -1.83
CA ASN A 430 13.88 -21.48 -1.41
C ASN A 430 12.39 -21.27 -1.06
N GLY A 431 11.76 -20.23 -1.65
CA GLY A 431 10.36 -19.86 -1.41
C GLY A 431 10.18 -18.75 -0.39
N ASP A 432 11.27 -18.22 0.16
CA ASP A 432 11.26 -17.08 1.08
C ASP A 432 11.38 -15.73 0.32
N ASP A 433 11.38 -15.78 -1.00
CA ASP A 433 11.40 -14.61 -1.85
C ASP A 433 10.07 -13.82 -1.83
N GLN A 434 10.17 -12.52 -2.01
CA GLN A 434 9.06 -11.58 -1.96
C GLN A 434 8.71 -10.98 -3.33
N GLY A 435 9.51 -11.25 -4.37
CA GLY A 435 9.32 -10.74 -5.73
C GLY A 435 8.02 -11.19 -6.37
N MET A 436 7.41 -10.30 -7.14
CA MET A 436 6.21 -10.61 -7.90
C MET A 436 6.52 -11.42 -9.16
N PHE A 437 7.73 -11.27 -9.69
CA PHE A 437 8.24 -12.02 -10.83
C PHE A 437 9.53 -12.74 -10.42
N ASN A 438 9.68 -14.01 -10.82
CA ASN A 438 10.92 -14.73 -10.53
C ASN A 438 12.04 -14.34 -11.52
N ILE A 439 13.29 -14.31 -11.06
CA ILE A 439 14.46 -13.97 -11.90
C ILE A 439 15.10 -15.18 -12.58
N GLY A 440 14.41 -16.32 -12.66
CA GLY A 440 14.83 -17.51 -13.39
C GLY A 440 15.47 -18.61 -12.56
N ASP A 441 15.55 -18.46 -11.25
CA ASP A 441 16.13 -19.42 -10.31
C ASP A 441 15.08 -20.26 -9.54
N GLU A 442 13.78 -19.99 -9.72
CA GLU A 442 12.69 -20.78 -9.14
C GLU A 442 12.56 -22.14 -9.85
N PRO A 443 12.65 -23.27 -9.12
CA PRO A 443 12.63 -24.58 -9.74
C PRO A 443 11.38 -24.86 -10.58
N GLY A 444 11.57 -25.15 -11.86
CA GLY A 444 10.49 -25.49 -12.80
C GLY A 444 9.70 -24.31 -13.34
N ALA A 445 9.96 -23.07 -12.89
CA ALA A 445 9.34 -21.88 -13.44
C ALA A 445 10.20 -21.23 -14.52
N SER A 446 9.55 -20.58 -15.49
CA SER A 446 10.24 -19.79 -16.49
C SER A 446 10.72 -18.46 -15.92
N LEU A 447 11.79 -17.90 -16.50
CA LEU A 447 12.21 -16.52 -16.21
C LEU A 447 11.02 -15.57 -16.33
N TRP A 448 10.87 -14.69 -15.35
CA TRP A 448 9.78 -13.70 -15.20
C TRP A 448 8.38 -14.31 -15.05
N ASN A 449 8.26 -15.60 -14.72
CA ASN A 449 6.96 -16.18 -14.44
C ASN A 449 6.26 -15.41 -13.31
N PRO A 450 5.02 -14.91 -13.54
CA PRO A 450 4.29 -14.18 -12.50
C PRO A 450 3.92 -15.11 -11.35
N ARG A 451 4.23 -14.68 -10.13
CA ARG A 451 3.83 -15.36 -8.90
C ARG A 451 2.39 -15.02 -8.50
N PRO A 452 1.77 -15.76 -7.60
CA PRO A 452 0.36 -15.58 -7.24
C PRO A 452 -0.05 -14.15 -6.95
N ALA A 453 0.74 -13.36 -6.20
CA ALA A 453 0.40 -11.99 -5.84
C ALA A 453 0.10 -11.11 -7.07
N PHE A 454 0.78 -11.33 -8.20
CA PHE A 454 0.51 -10.62 -9.45
C PHE A 454 -0.97 -10.73 -9.88
N TYR A 455 -1.52 -11.93 -9.91
CA TYR A 455 -2.89 -12.16 -10.37
C TYR A 455 -3.92 -11.49 -9.48
N TYR A 456 -3.76 -11.59 -8.16
CA TYR A 456 -4.69 -10.97 -7.22
C TYR A 456 -4.65 -9.43 -7.30
N LEU A 457 -3.48 -8.82 -7.45
CA LEU A 457 -3.33 -7.38 -7.61
C LEU A 457 -3.80 -6.90 -8.99
N TYR A 458 -3.52 -7.66 -10.06
CA TYR A 458 -4.02 -7.37 -11.40
C TYR A 458 -5.55 -7.28 -11.41
N TYR A 459 -6.25 -8.30 -10.90
CA TYR A 459 -7.71 -8.30 -10.85
C TYR A 459 -8.24 -7.25 -9.89
N PHE A 460 -7.57 -6.99 -8.77
CA PHE A 460 -7.96 -5.92 -7.86
C PHE A 460 -7.97 -4.58 -8.59
N GLN A 461 -6.86 -4.24 -9.22
CA GLN A 461 -6.72 -2.97 -9.90
C GLN A 461 -7.67 -2.84 -11.09
N GLN A 462 -7.98 -3.91 -11.81
CA GLN A 462 -8.92 -3.86 -12.94
C GLN A 462 -10.37 -3.66 -12.49
N PHE A 463 -10.79 -4.30 -11.40
CA PHE A 463 -12.21 -4.43 -11.04
C PHE A 463 -12.61 -3.70 -9.75
N PHE A 464 -11.71 -2.96 -9.13
CA PHE A 464 -12.02 -1.97 -8.10
C PHE A 464 -12.13 -0.58 -8.73
N GLY A 465 -13.16 0.17 -8.34
CA GLY A 465 -13.44 1.50 -8.88
C GLY A 465 -12.49 2.58 -8.38
N ASP A 466 -12.77 3.81 -8.70
CA ASP A 466 -11.99 4.99 -8.32
C ASP A 466 -12.47 5.68 -7.03
N ARG A 467 -13.57 5.19 -6.45
CA ARG A 467 -14.11 5.61 -5.15
C ARG A 467 -14.43 4.38 -4.33
N MET A 468 -13.89 4.29 -3.12
CA MET A 468 -14.37 3.32 -2.14
C MET A 468 -15.66 3.84 -1.55
N VAL A 469 -16.66 2.97 -1.42
CA VAL A 469 -17.98 3.27 -0.84
C VAL A 469 -18.24 2.41 0.38
N GLU A 470 -19.16 2.85 1.25
CA GLU A 470 -19.55 2.08 2.43
C GLU A 470 -20.19 0.75 2.06
N ASP A 471 -19.75 -0.28 2.77
CA ASP A 471 -20.33 -1.61 2.70
C ASP A 471 -20.49 -2.24 4.09
N ASN A 472 -21.43 -3.18 4.19
CA ASN A 472 -21.77 -3.85 5.44
C ASN A 472 -22.10 -5.32 5.18
N LEU A 473 -21.17 -6.19 5.53
CA LEU A 473 -21.33 -7.64 5.42
C LEU A 473 -21.95 -8.21 6.70
N LYS A 474 -23.03 -8.97 6.58
CA LYS A 474 -23.76 -9.58 7.69
C LYS A 474 -24.04 -11.07 7.47
N PRO A 475 -23.91 -11.91 8.53
CA PRO A 475 -23.41 -11.55 9.85
C PRO A 475 -21.94 -11.12 9.80
N ALA A 476 -21.47 -10.38 10.79
CA ALA A 476 -20.05 -10.11 10.93
C ALA A 476 -19.30 -11.44 11.09
N ASN A 477 -18.32 -11.66 10.24
CA ASN A 477 -17.53 -12.88 10.17
C ASN A 477 -16.05 -12.52 10.05
N ALA A 478 -15.21 -13.05 10.95
CA ALA A 478 -13.78 -12.75 10.95
C ALA A 478 -13.05 -13.26 9.69
N ASP A 479 -13.58 -14.33 9.07
CA ASP A 479 -13.01 -14.94 7.88
C ASP A 479 -13.40 -14.22 6.58
N MET A 480 -14.44 -13.37 6.63
CA MET A 480 -14.98 -12.69 5.47
C MET A 480 -14.71 -11.18 5.55
N VAL A 481 -14.23 -10.59 4.47
CA VAL A 481 -14.12 -9.13 4.33
C VAL A 481 -14.56 -8.73 2.93
N SER A 482 -15.15 -7.53 2.83
CA SER A 482 -15.49 -6.91 1.55
C SER A 482 -14.89 -5.52 1.46
N TYR A 483 -14.65 -5.12 0.22
CA TYR A 483 -14.31 -3.75 -0.16
C TYR A 483 -15.14 -3.39 -1.37
N SER A 484 -15.95 -2.35 -1.26
CA SER A 484 -16.87 -1.95 -2.32
C SER A 484 -16.49 -0.60 -2.89
N SER A 485 -16.81 -0.40 -4.16
CA SER A 485 -16.37 0.77 -4.91
C SER A 485 -17.39 1.18 -5.98
N SER A 486 -17.27 2.43 -6.43
CA SER A 486 -17.95 2.91 -7.65
C SER A 486 -16.91 3.36 -8.67
N PHE A 487 -17.27 3.22 -9.94
CA PHE A 487 -16.51 3.75 -11.08
C PHE A 487 -17.08 5.10 -11.50
N SER A 488 -16.24 6.02 -11.94
CA SER A 488 -16.69 7.30 -12.53
C SER A 488 -17.58 7.09 -13.75
N SER A 489 -17.45 5.96 -14.45
CA SER A 489 -18.38 5.54 -15.50
C SER A 489 -19.72 5.02 -14.98
N GLY A 490 -19.90 4.87 -13.66
CA GLY A 490 -21.16 4.62 -12.97
C GLY A 490 -21.44 3.18 -12.58
N GLN A 491 -20.55 2.23 -12.85
CA GLN A 491 -20.68 0.84 -12.40
C GLN A 491 -20.36 0.72 -10.91
N ALA A 492 -20.84 -0.36 -10.28
CA ALA A 492 -20.54 -0.71 -8.89
C ALA A 492 -19.64 -1.94 -8.84
N GLY A 493 -18.52 -1.84 -8.13
CA GLY A 493 -17.57 -2.93 -7.92
C GLY A 493 -17.58 -3.40 -6.47
N THR A 494 -17.33 -4.68 -6.23
CA THR A 494 -17.04 -5.21 -4.90
C THR A 494 -16.03 -6.35 -4.99
N ILE A 495 -15.13 -6.40 -4.03
CA ILE A 495 -14.16 -7.47 -3.84
C ILE A 495 -14.53 -8.17 -2.55
N ILE A 496 -14.82 -9.47 -2.62
CA ILE A 496 -15.22 -10.27 -1.46
C ILE A 496 -14.12 -11.31 -1.23
N ILE A 497 -13.55 -11.32 -0.03
CA ILE A 497 -12.43 -12.17 0.34
C ILE A 497 -12.87 -13.13 1.44
N ASN A 498 -12.68 -14.42 1.19
CA ASN A 498 -12.89 -15.48 2.16
C ASN A 498 -11.53 -16.02 2.62
N SER A 499 -11.17 -15.70 3.85
CA SER A 499 -9.95 -16.20 4.52
C SER A 499 -10.18 -17.54 5.24
N GLY A 500 -11.43 -18.02 5.31
CA GLY A 500 -11.86 -19.20 6.05
C GLY A 500 -11.86 -20.47 5.22
N THR A 501 -12.35 -21.53 5.84
CA THR A 501 -12.41 -22.90 5.28
C THR A 501 -13.80 -23.32 4.81
N GLN A 502 -14.80 -22.45 4.96
CA GLN A 502 -16.18 -22.72 4.55
C GLN A 502 -16.52 -21.97 3.26
N ASN A 503 -17.39 -22.57 2.45
CA ASN A 503 -17.94 -21.85 1.29
C ASN A 503 -19.09 -20.95 1.76
N HIS A 504 -19.12 -19.73 1.27
CA HIS A 504 -20.17 -18.76 1.55
C HIS A 504 -21.02 -18.48 0.30
N ILE A 505 -22.32 -18.32 0.50
CA ILE A 505 -23.24 -17.82 -0.52
C ILE A 505 -23.62 -16.41 -0.11
N VAL A 506 -23.04 -15.42 -0.81
CA VAL A 506 -23.23 -14.01 -0.51
C VAL A 506 -24.32 -13.43 -1.40
N SER A 507 -25.34 -12.84 -0.76
CA SER A 507 -26.30 -11.96 -1.45
C SER A 507 -25.78 -10.53 -1.43
N ILE A 508 -25.84 -9.81 -2.55
CA ILE A 508 -25.35 -8.43 -2.66
C ILE A 508 -26.53 -7.53 -3.02
N ASP A 509 -26.73 -6.51 -2.21
CA ASP A 509 -27.76 -5.50 -2.36
C ASP A 509 -27.13 -4.11 -2.50
N PHE A 510 -27.39 -3.45 -3.63
CA PHE A 510 -26.89 -2.11 -3.93
C PHE A 510 -27.99 -1.08 -3.67
N LYS A 511 -27.71 -0.14 -2.80
CA LYS A 511 -28.54 1.04 -2.54
C LYS A 511 -28.04 2.21 -3.39
N HIS A 512 -28.95 3.06 -3.85
CA HIS A 512 -28.68 4.22 -4.72
C HIS A 512 -27.94 3.86 -6.02
N PHE A 513 -28.26 2.72 -6.60
CA PHE A 513 -27.61 2.22 -7.80
C PHE A 513 -28.59 2.04 -8.96
N PRO A 514 -28.40 2.74 -10.10
CA PRO A 514 -29.18 2.53 -11.30
C PRO A 514 -28.72 1.24 -12.00
N ALA A 515 -29.09 0.10 -11.46
CA ALA A 515 -28.62 -1.21 -11.90
C ALA A 515 -28.95 -1.48 -13.38
N GLY A 516 -27.96 -1.93 -14.13
CA GLY A 516 -28.06 -2.38 -15.51
C GLY A 516 -28.51 -3.83 -15.63
N PRO A 517 -28.41 -4.42 -16.83
CA PRO A 517 -28.98 -5.76 -17.08
C PRO A 517 -28.10 -6.89 -16.60
N LYS A 518 -26.81 -6.65 -16.31
CA LYS A 518 -25.81 -7.70 -16.05
C LYS A 518 -24.87 -7.36 -14.91
N TYR A 519 -24.28 -8.42 -14.34
CA TYR A 519 -23.08 -8.33 -13.53
C TYR A 519 -22.06 -9.36 -14.00
N TYR A 520 -20.75 -9.06 -13.71
CA TYR A 520 -19.60 -9.85 -14.11
C TYR A 520 -18.80 -10.20 -12.87
N TRP A 521 -18.21 -11.41 -12.84
CA TRP A 521 -17.33 -11.77 -11.72
C TRP A 521 -16.22 -12.72 -12.11
N TRP A 522 -15.15 -12.68 -11.32
CA TRP A 522 -14.03 -13.61 -11.36
C TRP A 522 -13.85 -14.21 -9.98
N VAL A 523 -13.38 -15.46 -9.93
CA VAL A 523 -13.05 -16.18 -8.70
C VAL A 523 -11.62 -16.65 -8.80
N LEU A 524 -10.77 -16.21 -7.87
CA LEU A 524 -9.38 -16.64 -7.74
C LEU A 524 -9.23 -17.54 -6.52
N THR A 525 -8.60 -18.71 -6.72
CA THR A 525 -8.34 -19.73 -5.70
C THR A 525 -6.96 -20.35 -5.87
N GLY A 526 -6.45 -21.06 -4.86
CA GLY A 526 -5.28 -21.94 -4.95
C GLY A 526 -5.59 -23.33 -5.55
N GLY A 527 -6.83 -23.54 -6.06
CA GLY A 527 -7.29 -24.83 -6.54
C GLY A 527 -7.61 -25.81 -5.40
N THR A 528 -7.34 -27.08 -5.63
CA THR A 528 -7.52 -28.14 -4.63
C THR A 528 -6.23 -28.42 -3.86
N ASP A 529 -5.21 -27.62 -4.07
CA ASP A 529 -3.93 -27.76 -3.37
C ASP A 529 -4.09 -27.48 -1.88
N ASN A 530 -3.15 -28.05 -1.14
CA ASN A 530 -3.14 -27.96 0.30
C ASN A 530 -3.09 -26.50 0.78
N ARG A 531 -3.88 -26.19 1.83
CA ARG A 531 -3.84 -24.90 2.52
C ARG A 531 -2.46 -24.55 3.10
N ASP A 532 -1.59 -25.51 3.38
CA ASP A 532 -0.27 -25.26 3.96
C ASP A 532 0.67 -24.59 2.95
N PHE A 533 0.58 -24.96 1.68
CA PHE A 533 1.31 -24.29 0.59
C PHE A 533 0.71 -24.62 -0.77
N SER A 534 0.51 -23.60 -1.60
CA SER A 534 0.34 -23.74 -3.05
C SER A 534 0.85 -22.48 -3.76
N GLY A 535 1.76 -22.66 -4.70
CA GLY A 535 2.23 -21.59 -5.60
C GLY A 535 1.31 -21.37 -6.81
N LYS A 536 0.10 -21.95 -6.84
CA LYS A 536 -0.80 -21.93 -8.00
C LYS A 536 -1.98 -20.99 -7.80
N VAL A 537 -2.44 -20.38 -8.89
CA VAL A 537 -3.67 -19.59 -8.95
C VAL A 537 -4.55 -20.13 -10.06
N TYR A 538 -5.79 -20.42 -9.71
CA TYR A 538 -6.86 -20.74 -10.66
C TYR A 538 -7.77 -19.52 -10.82
N VAL A 539 -8.03 -19.13 -12.05
CA VAL A 539 -8.93 -18.00 -12.39
C VAL A 539 -10.17 -18.56 -13.06
N ASN A 540 -11.33 -18.41 -12.44
CA ASN A 540 -12.59 -19.03 -12.91
C ASN A 540 -12.46 -20.53 -13.20
N GLY A 541 -11.66 -21.23 -12.42
CA GLY A 541 -11.38 -22.66 -12.61
C GLY A 541 -10.34 -22.97 -13.69
N THR A 542 -9.87 -21.98 -14.46
CA THR A 542 -8.77 -22.16 -15.41
C THR A 542 -7.46 -22.38 -14.64
N ALA A 543 -6.81 -23.50 -14.91
CA ALA A 543 -5.58 -23.92 -14.25
C ALA A 543 -4.38 -23.03 -14.64
N PRO A 544 -3.34 -22.97 -13.79
CA PRO A 544 -2.08 -22.31 -14.13
C PRO A 544 -1.44 -22.96 -15.37
N SER A 545 -0.74 -22.16 -16.15
CA SER A 545 -0.03 -22.62 -17.36
C SER A 545 1.27 -23.37 -17.06
N GLY A 546 1.76 -23.29 -15.82
CA GLY A 546 3.01 -23.90 -15.35
C GLY A 546 2.85 -24.53 -13.95
N PRO A 547 3.95 -24.98 -13.34
CA PRO A 547 3.94 -25.58 -12.01
C PRO A 547 3.62 -24.58 -10.91
N THR A 548 3.80 -23.28 -11.15
CA THR A 548 3.53 -22.18 -10.22
C THR A 548 2.95 -20.98 -10.98
N GLY A 549 2.41 -20.01 -10.28
CA GLY A 549 1.70 -18.85 -10.86
C GLY A 549 0.29 -19.20 -11.29
N GLY A 550 -0.23 -18.53 -12.29
CA GLY A 550 -1.58 -18.70 -12.83
C GLY A 550 -1.59 -18.93 -14.33
N PRO A 551 -2.77 -18.83 -14.97
CA PRO A 551 -2.88 -18.90 -16.44
C PRO A 551 -2.18 -17.71 -17.09
N LEU A 552 -1.31 -17.96 -18.07
CA LEU A 552 -0.57 -16.90 -18.78
C LEU A 552 -1.46 -16.07 -19.72
N ASP A 553 -2.62 -16.59 -20.09
CA ASP A 553 -3.65 -15.89 -20.86
C ASP A 553 -4.65 -15.11 -19.98
N TYR A 554 -4.29 -14.83 -18.73
CA TYR A 554 -5.13 -14.16 -17.71
C TYR A 554 -5.87 -12.93 -18.22
N ALA A 555 -5.24 -12.12 -19.07
CA ALA A 555 -5.83 -10.89 -19.61
C ALA A 555 -6.96 -11.16 -20.63
N SER A 556 -7.03 -12.34 -21.23
CA SER A 556 -8.04 -12.75 -22.20
C SER A 556 -9.08 -13.71 -21.64
N LEU A 557 -8.95 -14.14 -20.38
CA LEU A 557 -9.93 -14.99 -19.73
C LEU A 557 -11.30 -14.30 -19.64
N LYS A 558 -12.34 -15.07 -19.89
CA LYS A 558 -13.72 -14.56 -19.84
C LYS A 558 -14.22 -14.50 -18.39
N ALA A 559 -14.89 -13.41 -18.08
CA ALA A 559 -15.65 -13.31 -16.84
C ALA A 559 -16.81 -14.31 -16.82
N TYR A 560 -17.24 -14.73 -15.65
CA TYR A 560 -18.62 -15.19 -15.49
C TYR A 560 -19.57 -13.99 -15.56
N SER A 561 -20.76 -14.17 -16.10
CA SER A 561 -21.82 -13.16 -16.09
C SER A 561 -23.19 -13.78 -15.87
N ALA A 562 -24.09 -12.99 -15.28
CA ALA A 562 -25.48 -13.34 -15.14
C ALA A 562 -26.36 -12.10 -15.28
N SER A 563 -27.67 -12.31 -15.54
CA SER A 563 -28.65 -11.24 -15.56
C SER A 563 -28.89 -10.71 -14.15
N LEU A 564 -28.97 -9.39 -14.03
CA LEU A 564 -29.34 -8.71 -12.80
C LEU A 564 -30.86 -8.62 -12.68
N ASN A 565 -31.47 -9.65 -12.14
CA ASN A 565 -32.94 -9.76 -11.91
C ASN A 565 -33.19 -9.87 -10.41
N GLY A 566 -33.15 -8.73 -9.70
CA GLY A 566 -33.23 -8.68 -8.23
C GLY A 566 -31.85 -8.73 -7.56
N THR A 567 -31.75 -9.48 -6.46
CA THR A 567 -30.52 -9.57 -5.65
C THR A 567 -29.45 -10.41 -6.37
N ILE A 568 -28.22 -9.91 -6.41
CA ILE A 568 -27.06 -10.66 -6.88
C ILE A 568 -26.71 -11.77 -5.87
N ARG A 569 -26.35 -12.94 -6.37
CA ARG A 569 -25.84 -14.05 -5.56
C ARG A 569 -24.55 -14.58 -6.16
N VAL A 570 -23.54 -14.75 -5.32
CA VAL A 570 -22.26 -15.37 -5.71
C VAL A 570 -21.82 -16.37 -4.67
N SER A 571 -21.12 -17.43 -5.11
CA SER A 571 -20.39 -18.32 -4.23
C SER A 571 -18.99 -17.77 -3.99
N VAL A 572 -18.57 -17.74 -2.73
CA VAL A 572 -17.24 -17.32 -2.30
C VAL A 572 -16.57 -18.53 -1.66
N PRO A 573 -15.78 -19.30 -2.44
CA PRO A 573 -15.14 -20.53 -1.97
C PRO A 573 -14.18 -20.30 -0.80
N PRO A 574 -13.79 -21.35 -0.07
CA PRO A 574 -12.72 -21.25 0.93
C PRO A 574 -11.44 -20.67 0.33
N LEU A 575 -10.75 -19.83 1.08
CA LEU A 575 -9.46 -19.23 0.69
C LEU A 575 -9.46 -18.69 -0.75
N SER A 576 -10.38 -17.75 -1.00
CA SER A 576 -10.61 -17.19 -2.33
C SER A 576 -10.85 -15.69 -2.31
N VAL A 577 -10.73 -15.09 -3.49
CA VAL A 577 -11.16 -13.71 -3.74
C VAL A 577 -12.13 -13.71 -4.92
N VAL A 578 -13.28 -13.06 -4.73
CA VAL A 578 -14.27 -12.80 -5.78
C VAL A 578 -14.24 -11.31 -6.13
N TYR A 579 -13.99 -11.02 -7.39
CA TYR A 579 -14.04 -9.67 -7.97
C TYR A 579 -15.32 -9.55 -8.76
N LEU A 580 -16.22 -8.67 -8.38
CA LEU A 580 -17.52 -8.51 -9.00
C LEU A 580 -17.76 -7.06 -9.42
N VAL A 581 -18.30 -6.87 -10.62
CA VAL A 581 -18.78 -5.56 -11.09
C VAL A 581 -20.19 -5.71 -11.64
N ALA A 582 -21.11 -4.89 -11.12
CA ALA A 582 -22.47 -4.76 -11.60
C ALA A 582 -22.54 -3.60 -12.61
N ASP A 583 -23.17 -3.87 -13.75
CA ASP A 583 -23.34 -2.86 -14.80
C ASP A 583 -24.43 -1.85 -14.42
N LYS A 584 -24.38 -0.67 -15.02
CA LYS A 584 -25.40 0.38 -14.86
C LYS A 584 -26.35 0.43 -16.03
N LYS A 585 -27.51 1.07 -15.82
CA LYS A 585 -28.47 1.47 -16.91
C LYS A 585 -27.86 2.52 -17.83
#